data_40227fe0bdd37a7fe0712ba65f47f013
#
_entry.id   40227fe0bdd37a7fe0712ba65f47f013
#
_cell.length_a   1.000
_cell.length_b   1.000
_cell.length_c   1.000
_cell.angle_alpha   90.00
_cell.angle_beta   90.00
_cell.angle_gamma   90.00
#
_symmetry.space_group_name_H-M   'P 1'
#
loop_
_entity.id
_entity.type
_entity.pdbx_description
1 polymer ?
#
loop_
_entity_poly.entity_id
_entity_poly.type
_entity_poly.pdbx_seq_one_letter_code
_entity_poly.pdbx_strand_id
1 'polypeptide(L)'
;MNNFLTLCQRSAVIFSIIFTVVACDKLDNPKSVLPQVEAPKNSQLESNRVELKRGVYGDLTLQPWQAQSEEQTQLLRDLFEGLMAYDAQGNLIPAVAESWQTKDNKTWIFTLRENAKWSNGEAVTASDFVQSWQALSQSESPLKNYLAFMNLKNAKAVLEKTLTVGSLGLFAENDRTLRIELDKASPYLPSMLAHVSLLPRYTKSTKMLISNGAYQLQSQSENQHILTANPYYWTKEKVIFQQVKYQKIAADADLSDFDIVVNPQKSVQNIQDYPQLCTYFYEFNLADPMLQKSAVRKAIASMVSTKNLVADITHLHPSNTFLPKSMLGEQESVWEPVVAEQLLSQNKISETHPLKLRIRYNDSSLNQTIATRLNRQLSQSDLLRVENQGMGWQELQMARTKGDFQLIRSGWCADFNDLVAFLNLFYSKSPDNKNGYKNAEFDRLFEAAMTTTSEKVRLENYAKLKGIVQQEYLVLPIFQYSTPVYLAPSIMGAQVNSVRTIYSKDLWRKVKN
;
A
#
# COMPACT_ATOMS: atom_id res chain seq x y z
N MET A 1 73.03 15.12 6.56
CA MET A 1 73.78 14.78 5.33
C MET A 1 72.79 14.92 4.20
N ASN A 2 72.94 16.02 3.53
CA ASN A 2 73.05 16.27 2.08
C ASN A 2 71.79 15.97 1.24
N ASN A 3 71.06 17.02 0.84
CA ASN A 3 71.26 17.90 -0.33
C ASN A 3 70.94 17.19 -1.68
N PHE A 4 70.00 17.73 -2.46
CA PHE A 4 70.19 18.68 -3.59
C PHE A 4 68.81 19.05 -4.19
N LEU A 5 68.45 20.22 -4.13
CA LEU A 5 68.11 21.35 -5.02
C LEU A 5 68.31 21.15 -6.54
N THR A 6 67.34 21.61 -7.35
CA THR A 6 67.40 22.60 -8.43
C THR A 6 66.06 22.67 -9.13
N LEU A 7 65.36 23.78 -9.13
CA LEU A 7 65.32 25.03 -9.94
C LEU A 7 64.96 24.84 -11.41
N CYS A 8 63.86 25.43 -11.87
CA CYS A 8 63.72 26.55 -12.82
C CYS A 8 62.25 26.73 -13.28
N GLN A 9 61.73 27.81 -12.96
CA GLN A 9 61.41 29.06 -13.69
C GLN A 9 60.06 29.14 -14.42
N ARG A 10 59.22 29.99 -13.83
CA ARG A 10 58.49 31.16 -14.35
C ARG A 10 57.64 31.04 -15.63
N SER A 11 56.33 31.25 -15.44
CA SER A 11 55.63 32.34 -16.18
C SER A 11 54.37 32.75 -15.43
N ALA A 12 54.25 34.01 -15.11
CA ALA A 12 53.15 34.67 -14.48
C ALA A 12 52.05 34.94 -15.51
N VAL A 13 50.79 34.60 -15.19
CA VAL A 13 49.62 35.22 -15.79
C VAL A 13 48.69 35.63 -14.67
N ILE A 14 48.48 36.92 -14.58
CA ILE A 14 47.55 37.61 -13.70
C ILE A 14 46.14 37.29 -14.20
N PHE A 15 45.28 36.75 -13.33
CA PHE A 15 43.85 36.82 -13.54
C PHE A 15 43.12 37.22 -12.26
N SER A 16 42.29 38.20 -12.42
CA SER A 16 41.55 38.97 -11.44
C SER A 16 40.70 38.10 -10.53
N ILE A 17 40.76 38.38 -9.25
CA ILE A 17 39.84 37.87 -8.21
C ILE A 17 38.49 38.59 -8.38
N ILE A 18 37.47 37.88 -8.81
CA ILE A 18 36.07 38.28 -8.66
C ILE A 18 35.53 37.55 -7.44
N PHE A 19 35.21 38.29 -6.40
CA PHE A 19 34.45 37.86 -5.25
C PHE A 19 33.02 37.56 -5.73
N THR A 20 32.65 36.29 -5.84
CA THR A 20 31.25 35.90 -5.90
C THR A 20 30.78 35.52 -4.50
N VAL A 21 29.83 36.28 -4.05
CA VAL A 21 29.04 36.05 -2.84
C VAL A 21 28.35 34.66 -2.96
N VAL A 22 28.69 33.74 -2.07
CA VAL A 22 27.99 32.46 -1.97
C VAL A 22 26.62 32.73 -1.35
N ALA A 23 25.60 32.70 -2.21
CA ALA A 23 24.20 32.67 -1.75
C ALA A 23 23.89 31.28 -1.17
N CYS A 24 23.19 31.28 -0.07
CA CYS A 24 22.70 30.09 0.62
C CYS A 24 21.95 29.16 -0.34
N ASP A 25 22.45 27.93 -0.47
CA ASP A 25 21.78 26.87 -1.17
C ASP A 25 20.43 26.55 -0.49
N LYS A 26 19.36 26.80 -1.25
CA LYS A 26 18.07 26.18 -1.01
C LYS A 26 18.24 24.67 -1.19
N LEU A 27 17.87 23.92 -0.19
CA LEU A 27 17.71 22.48 -0.27
C LEU A 27 16.71 22.18 -1.42
N ASP A 28 17.25 21.84 -2.57
CA ASP A 28 16.46 21.30 -3.68
C ASP A 28 15.96 19.91 -3.29
N ASN A 29 14.65 19.82 -3.10
CA ASN A 29 13.94 18.55 -3.15
C ASN A 29 14.24 17.91 -4.52
N PRO A 30 14.69 16.65 -4.59
CA PRO A 30 14.87 16.02 -5.89
C PRO A 30 13.50 15.93 -6.56
N LYS A 31 13.27 16.76 -7.56
CA LYS A 31 12.18 16.58 -8.52
C LYS A 31 12.44 15.24 -9.19
N SER A 32 11.66 14.21 -8.82
CA SER A 32 11.62 12.97 -9.58
C SER A 32 11.09 13.32 -10.98
N VAL A 33 11.98 13.47 -11.93
CA VAL A 33 11.63 13.55 -13.35
C VAL A 33 11.29 12.13 -13.79
N LEU A 34 10.02 11.75 -13.57
CA LEU A 34 9.48 10.53 -14.15
C LEU A 34 9.39 10.71 -15.68
N PRO A 35 9.69 9.69 -16.49
CA PRO A 35 9.40 9.73 -17.91
C PRO A 35 7.88 9.90 -18.07
N GLN A 36 7.46 11.08 -18.51
CA GLN A 36 6.07 11.32 -18.88
C GLN A 36 5.81 10.49 -20.14
N VAL A 37 4.95 9.49 -20.02
CA VAL A 37 4.28 8.94 -21.21
C VAL A 37 3.38 10.07 -21.71
N GLU A 38 3.84 10.78 -22.74
CA GLU A 38 3.06 11.86 -23.35
C GLU A 38 1.74 11.27 -23.86
N ALA A 39 0.63 11.82 -23.38
CA ALA A 39 -0.65 11.61 -24.01
C ALA A 39 -0.53 12.13 -25.46
N PRO A 40 -1.04 11.40 -26.47
CA PRO A 40 -0.88 11.78 -27.86
C PRO A 40 -1.46 13.17 -28.11
N LYS A 41 -0.61 14.10 -28.53
CA LYS A 41 -1.02 15.42 -29.00
C LYS A 41 -1.85 15.24 -30.29
N ASN A 42 -3.12 15.62 -30.23
CA ASN A 42 -4.04 15.83 -31.35
C ASN A 42 -3.92 14.85 -32.54
N SER A 43 -4.43 13.64 -32.40
CA SER A 43 -4.98 12.89 -33.50
C SER A 43 -6.51 12.96 -33.39
N GLN A 44 -7.22 13.16 -34.50
CA GLN A 44 -8.65 13.23 -34.58
C GLN A 44 -9.29 12.06 -33.83
N LEU A 45 -9.72 12.30 -32.59
CA LEU A 45 -10.51 11.38 -31.81
C LEU A 45 -11.84 11.25 -32.54
N GLU A 46 -12.12 10.06 -33.09
CA GLU A 46 -13.45 9.76 -33.60
C GLU A 46 -14.48 10.12 -32.53
N SER A 47 -15.42 10.98 -32.87
CA SER A 47 -16.41 11.64 -32.02
C SER A 47 -17.36 10.68 -31.27
N ASN A 48 -17.23 9.37 -31.43
CA ASN A 48 -18.17 8.37 -30.93
C ASN A 48 -17.74 7.55 -29.72
N ARG A 49 -16.63 7.87 -29.03
CA ARG A 49 -16.20 7.12 -27.82
C ARG A 49 -15.58 8.00 -26.74
N VAL A 50 -16.35 8.99 -26.32
CA VAL A 50 -16.01 9.87 -25.20
C VAL A 50 -16.38 9.23 -23.85
N GLU A 51 -17.01 8.05 -23.86
CA GLU A 51 -17.52 7.34 -22.69
C GLU A 51 -16.60 6.18 -22.29
N LEU A 52 -16.32 6.08 -20.98
CA LEU A 52 -15.71 4.93 -20.33
C LEU A 52 -16.78 4.15 -19.56
N LYS A 53 -16.89 2.85 -19.78
CA LYS A 53 -17.89 1.98 -19.12
C LYS A 53 -17.23 1.08 -18.09
N ARG A 54 -17.64 1.18 -16.83
CA ARG A 54 -17.21 0.32 -15.74
C ARG A 54 -18.34 -0.57 -15.27
N GLY A 55 -18.16 -1.89 -15.31
CA GLY A 55 -19.09 -2.85 -14.72
C GLY A 55 -18.77 -3.07 -13.25
N VAL A 56 -19.79 -3.11 -12.39
CA VAL A 56 -19.67 -3.32 -10.94
C VAL A 56 -20.69 -4.35 -10.46
N TYR A 57 -20.31 -5.23 -9.53
CA TYR A 57 -21.22 -6.29 -9.03
C TYR A 57 -22.01 -5.88 -7.80
N GLY A 58 -21.52 -4.94 -7.02
CA GLY A 58 -22.14 -4.49 -5.79
C GLY A 58 -22.82 -3.13 -5.89
N ASP A 59 -23.42 -2.72 -4.78
CA ASP A 59 -23.95 -1.37 -4.64
C ASP A 59 -22.83 -0.35 -4.56
N LEU A 60 -23.05 0.82 -5.11
CA LEU A 60 -22.11 1.93 -5.08
C LEU A 60 -22.47 2.91 -3.94
N THR A 61 -21.47 3.59 -3.39
CA THR A 61 -21.65 4.66 -2.43
C THR A 61 -21.00 5.95 -2.93
N LEU A 62 -21.61 7.07 -2.58
CA LEU A 62 -21.07 8.42 -2.83
C LEU A 62 -20.43 9.02 -1.56
N GLN A 63 -20.30 8.22 -0.49
CA GLN A 63 -19.73 8.65 0.79
C GLN A 63 -18.37 8.01 0.99
N PRO A 64 -17.26 8.77 1.02
CA PRO A 64 -15.92 8.22 1.17
C PRO A 64 -15.74 7.27 2.36
N TRP A 65 -16.34 7.58 3.49
CA TRP A 65 -16.25 6.75 4.70
C TRP A 65 -17.19 5.55 4.74
N GLN A 66 -17.97 5.30 3.69
CA GLN A 66 -18.80 4.10 3.54
C GLN A 66 -18.21 3.11 2.54
N ALA A 67 -17.03 3.39 1.96
CA ALA A 67 -16.38 2.50 1.02
C ALA A 67 -16.06 1.15 1.68
N GLN A 68 -16.50 0.05 1.03
CA GLN A 68 -16.30 -1.33 1.48
C GLN A 68 -15.72 -2.22 0.38
N SER A 69 -15.66 -1.74 -0.85
CA SER A 69 -15.14 -2.47 -2.00
C SER A 69 -14.20 -1.63 -2.85
N GLU A 70 -13.45 -2.29 -3.71
CA GLU A 70 -12.53 -1.63 -4.64
C GLU A 70 -13.29 -0.79 -5.67
N GLU A 71 -14.44 -1.27 -6.15
CA GLU A 71 -15.28 -0.56 -7.12
C GLU A 71 -15.82 0.74 -6.53
N GLN A 72 -16.26 0.70 -5.26
CA GLN A 72 -16.68 1.90 -4.54
C GLN A 72 -15.51 2.88 -4.37
N THR A 73 -14.34 2.38 -4.04
CA THR A 73 -13.12 3.20 -3.90
C THR A 73 -12.75 3.87 -5.22
N GLN A 74 -12.87 3.17 -6.35
CA GLN A 74 -12.57 3.74 -7.66
C GLN A 74 -13.58 4.83 -8.06
N LEU A 75 -14.87 4.63 -7.84
CA LEU A 75 -15.90 5.66 -8.05
C LEU A 75 -15.61 6.91 -7.21
N LEU A 76 -15.29 6.71 -5.93
CA LEU A 76 -15.01 7.82 -5.02
C LEU A 76 -13.75 8.60 -5.41
N ARG A 77 -12.73 7.92 -5.92
CA ARG A 77 -11.50 8.55 -6.42
C ARG A 77 -11.68 9.26 -7.77
N ASP A 78 -12.67 8.89 -8.57
CA ASP A 78 -13.05 9.66 -9.75
C ASP A 78 -13.78 10.95 -9.35
N LEU A 79 -14.60 10.91 -8.27
CA LEU A 79 -15.36 12.05 -7.78
C LEU A 79 -14.55 12.97 -6.85
N PHE A 80 -13.66 12.42 -6.04
CA PHE A 80 -12.94 13.19 -5.02
C PHE A 80 -11.43 12.96 -5.09
N GLU A 81 -10.69 13.99 -4.75
CA GLU A 81 -9.24 13.95 -4.64
C GLU A 81 -8.78 14.41 -3.25
N GLY A 82 -7.91 13.62 -2.62
CA GLY A 82 -7.35 13.88 -1.29
C GLY A 82 -6.15 14.82 -1.31
N LEU A 83 -5.46 14.95 -0.18
CA LEU A 83 -4.19 15.69 -0.12
C LEU A 83 -3.13 15.03 -0.98
N MET A 84 -3.08 13.70 -0.94
CA MET A 84 -2.16 12.84 -1.69
C MET A 84 -2.96 11.86 -2.55
N ALA A 85 -2.36 11.39 -3.63
CA ALA A 85 -2.89 10.36 -4.51
C ALA A 85 -1.77 9.43 -4.99
N TYR A 86 -2.13 8.39 -5.74
CA TYR A 86 -1.18 7.56 -6.46
C TYR A 86 -1.28 7.84 -7.97
N ASP A 87 -0.17 7.73 -8.68
CA ASP A 87 -0.19 7.74 -10.14
C ASP A 87 -0.58 6.35 -10.71
N ALA A 88 -0.62 6.22 -12.03
CA ALA A 88 -0.95 4.96 -12.70
C ALA A 88 0.07 3.83 -12.39
N GLN A 89 1.31 4.17 -12.02
CA GLN A 89 2.37 3.25 -11.63
C GLN A 89 2.27 2.83 -10.15
N GLY A 90 1.41 3.49 -9.36
CA GLY A 90 1.29 3.27 -7.91
C GLY A 90 2.29 4.06 -7.07
N ASN A 91 2.96 5.06 -7.64
CA ASN A 91 3.81 5.96 -6.88
C ASN A 91 2.96 7.02 -6.16
N LEU A 92 3.35 7.36 -4.95
CA LEU A 92 2.71 8.44 -4.19
C LEU A 92 3.03 9.79 -4.83
N ILE A 93 2.00 10.58 -5.12
CA ILE A 93 2.13 11.90 -5.72
C ILE A 93 1.34 12.96 -4.95
N PRO A 94 1.79 14.24 -4.99
CA PRO A 94 0.98 15.36 -4.51
C PRO A 94 -0.31 15.48 -5.35
N ALA A 95 -1.45 15.65 -4.64
CA ALA A 95 -2.77 15.81 -5.25
C ALA A 95 -3.33 17.22 -4.94
N VAL A 96 -4.35 17.39 -4.09
CA VAL A 96 -4.80 18.72 -3.66
C VAL A 96 -3.69 19.46 -2.93
N ALA A 97 -2.86 18.78 -2.12
CA ALA A 97 -1.62 19.37 -1.62
C ALA A 97 -0.58 19.47 -2.74
N GLU A 98 0.05 20.63 -2.92
CA GLU A 98 1.17 20.80 -3.84
C GLU A 98 2.52 20.50 -3.19
N SER A 99 2.61 20.68 -1.85
CA SER A 99 3.83 20.42 -1.08
C SER A 99 3.51 20.16 0.38
N TRP A 100 4.48 19.58 1.10
CA TRP A 100 4.41 19.40 2.53
C TRP A 100 5.80 19.46 3.17
N GLN A 101 5.83 19.73 4.48
CA GLN A 101 7.06 19.75 5.27
C GLN A 101 6.82 19.32 6.71
N THR A 102 7.85 18.79 7.33
CA THR A 102 7.91 18.45 8.75
C THR A 102 9.32 18.63 9.28
N LYS A 103 9.45 18.91 10.59
CA LYS A 103 10.75 18.95 11.28
C LYS A 103 10.94 17.77 12.24
N ASP A 104 9.88 17.06 12.57
CA ASP A 104 9.84 16.08 13.65
C ASP A 104 8.99 14.84 13.34
N ASN A 105 8.46 14.73 12.12
CA ASN A 105 7.48 13.72 11.70
C ASN A 105 6.20 13.66 12.57
N LYS A 106 5.97 14.67 13.43
CA LYS A 106 4.76 14.80 14.25
C LYS A 106 3.92 15.99 13.84
N THR A 107 4.57 17.11 13.50
CA THR A 107 3.91 18.30 13.02
C THR A 107 4.17 18.44 11.54
N TRP A 108 3.10 18.30 10.76
CA TRP A 108 3.14 18.35 9.30
C TRP A 108 2.38 19.56 8.80
N ILE A 109 2.97 20.29 7.87
CA ILE A 109 2.36 21.44 7.20
C ILE A 109 2.17 21.07 5.74
N PHE A 110 0.93 21.10 5.27
CA PHE A 110 0.56 20.88 3.87
C PHE A 110 0.13 22.19 3.24
N THR A 111 0.67 22.51 2.06
CA THR A 111 0.25 23.65 1.25
C THR A 111 -0.67 23.17 0.14
N LEU A 112 -1.88 23.69 0.06
CA LEU A 112 -2.86 23.32 -0.96
C LEU A 112 -2.61 24.11 -2.25
N ARG A 113 -2.95 23.50 -3.40
CA ARG A 113 -2.90 24.14 -4.72
C ARG A 113 -3.84 25.33 -4.78
N GLU A 114 -3.39 26.41 -5.37
CA GLU A 114 -4.23 27.59 -5.59
C GLU A 114 -5.40 27.33 -6.55
N ASN A 115 -5.18 26.46 -7.53
CA ASN A 115 -6.17 26.10 -8.55
C ASN A 115 -7.00 24.86 -8.22
N ALA A 116 -6.88 24.29 -7.01
CA ALA A 116 -7.76 23.21 -6.57
C ALA A 116 -9.17 23.76 -6.32
N LYS A 117 -10.16 23.21 -7.03
CA LYS A 117 -11.56 23.70 -6.98
C LYS A 117 -12.55 22.57 -6.86
N TRP A 118 -13.65 22.87 -6.20
CA TRP A 118 -14.86 22.08 -6.22
C TRP A 118 -15.56 22.19 -7.60
N SER A 119 -16.41 21.23 -7.92
CA SER A 119 -17.16 21.19 -9.20
C SER A 119 -18.18 22.34 -9.38
N ASN A 120 -18.42 23.12 -8.34
CA ASN A 120 -19.20 24.37 -8.41
C ASN A 120 -18.30 25.62 -8.63
N GLY A 121 -16.97 25.44 -8.78
CA GLY A 121 -15.99 26.52 -9.00
C GLY A 121 -15.41 27.16 -7.75
N GLU A 122 -15.94 26.85 -6.55
CA GLU A 122 -15.34 27.33 -5.28
C GLU A 122 -13.98 26.70 -5.04
N ALA A 123 -13.10 27.39 -4.32
CA ALA A 123 -11.79 26.87 -3.93
C ALA A 123 -11.95 25.72 -2.92
N VAL A 124 -11.09 24.71 -3.06
CA VAL A 124 -10.88 23.68 -2.02
C VAL A 124 -9.96 24.27 -0.97
N THR A 125 -10.37 24.28 0.29
CA THR A 125 -9.66 24.91 1.39
C THR A 125 -9.17 23.91 2.44
N ALA A 126 -8.21 24.33 3.26
CA ALA A 126 -7.76 23.55 4.41
C ALA A 126 -8.91 23.26 5.40
N SER A 127 -9.86 24.20 5.52
CA SER A 127 -11.06 24.02 6.35
C SER A 127 -11.95 22.89 5.86
N ASP A 128 -12.02 22.63 4.56
CA ASP A 128 -12.81 21.51 4.01
C ASP A 128 -12.25 20.16 4.49
N PHE A 129 -10.92 20.00 4.57
CA PHE A 129 -10.30 18.79 5.12
C PHE A 129 -10.53 18.65 6.61
N VAL A 130 -10.36 19.74 7.38
CA VAL A 130 -10.61 19.73 8.84
C VAL A 130 -12.05 19.30 9.13
N GLN A 131 -13.03 19.95 8.49
CA GLN A 131 -14.46 19.64 8.68
C GLN A 131 -14.80 18.21 8.25
N SER A 132 -14.23 17.73 7.13
CA SER A 132 -14.46 16.38 6.64
C SER A 132 -13.96 15.30 7.60
N TRP A 133 -12.76 15.48 8.16
CA TRP A 133 -12.19 14.48 9.08
C TRP A 133 -12.81 14.57 10.48
N GLN A 134 -13.26 15.77 10.89
CA GLN A 134 -14.10 15.92 12.07
C GLN A 134 -15.43 15.19 11.90
N ALA A 135 -16.09 15.33 10.74
CA ALA A 135 -17.33 14.62 10.46
C ALA A 135 -17.11 13.09 10.36
N LEU A 136 -15.99 12.64 9.77
CA LEU A 136 -15.61 11.22 9.79
C LEU A 136 -15.51 10.69 11.23
N SER A 137 -14.87 11.41 12.15
CA SER A 137 -14.72 11.01 13.55
C SER A 137 -16.04 10.84 14.29
N GLN A 138 -17.08 11.55 13.86
CA GLN A 138 -18.44 11.52 14.44
C GLN A 138 -19.35 10.49 13.74
N SER A 139 -18.91 9.90 12.63
CA SER A 139 -19.71 8.96 11.84
C SER A 139 -19.82 7.59 12.54
N GLU A 140 -20.79 6.77 12.13
CA GLU A 140 -20.90 5.37 12.55
C GLU A 140 -20.01 4.43 11.73
N SER A 141 -19.30 4.95 10.74
CA SER A 141 -18.40 4.15 9.91
C SER A 141 -17.21 3.61 10.70
N PRO A 142 -16.83 2.32 10.54
CA PRO A 142 -15.61 1.79 11.11
C PRO A 142 -14.35 2.47 10.58
N LEU A 143 -14.41 3.09 9.41
CA LEU A 143 -13.29 3.82 8.80
C LEU A 143 -12.86 5.04 9.62
N LYS A 144 -13.68 5.53 10.57
CA LYS A 144 -13.26 6.58 11.53
C LYS A 144 -12.03 6.18 12.34
N ASN A 145 -11.83 4.87 12.58
CA ASN A 145 -10.67 4.36 13.31
C ASN A 145 -9.35 4.62 12.57
N TYR A 146 -9.41 4.91 11.26
CA TYR A 146 -8.22 5.27 10.48
C TYR A 146 -7.55 6.55 11.02
N LEU A 147 -8.30 7.47 11.61
CA LEU A 147 -7.75 8.69 12.25
C LEU A 147 -6.83 8.34 13.44
N ALA A 148 -7.22 7.37 14.26
CA ALA A 148 -6.37 6.88 15.35
C ALA A 148 -5.20 6.03 14.83
N PHE A 149 -5.44 5.22 13.79
CA PHE A 149 -4.41 4.41 13.14
C PHE A 149 -3.28 5.26 12.56
N MET A 150 -3.58 6.41 11.95
CA MET A 150 -2.56 7.35 11.47
C MET A 150 -1.89 8.17 12.59
N ASN A 151 -2.17 7.87 13.85
CA ASN A 151 -1.69 8.59 15.04
C ASN A 151 -2.10 10.08 15.08
N LEU A 152 -3.23 10.46 14.47
CA LEU A 152 -3.72 11.83 14.57
C LEU A 152 -3.92 12.19 16.04
N LYS A 153 -3.35 13.33 16.45
CA LYS A 153 -3.36 13.78 17.85
C LYS A 153 -4.79 13.83 18.40
N ASN A 154 -4.97 13.24 19.58
CA ASN A 154 -6.24 13.11 20.30
C ASN A 154 -7.31 12.25 19.59
N ALA A 155 -7.03 11.63 18.42
CA ALA A 155 -8.05 10.88 17.69
C ALA A 155 -8.68 9.77 18.53
N LYS A 156 -7.88 9.00 19.27
CA LYS A 156 -8.39 7.94 20.15
C LYS A 156 -9.38 8.49 21.18
N ALA A 157 -9.02 9.54 21.89
CA ALA A 157 -9.85 10.15 22.92
C ALA A 157 -11.15 10.76 22.35
N VAL A 158 -11.09 11.33 21.14
CA VAL A 158 -12.28 11.84 20.43
C VAL A 158 -13.20 10.68 20.01
N LEU A 159 -12.66 9.58 19.48
CA LEU A 159 -13.44 8.39 19.10
C LEU A 159 -14.08 7.71 20.31
N GLU A 160 -13.42 7.72 21.46
CA GLU A 160 -13.92 7.23 22.76
C GLU A 160 -14.84 8.26 23.45
N LYS A 161 -15.09 9.42 22.81
CA LYS A 161 -15.95 10.52 23.31
C LYS A 161 -15.48 11.13 24.64
N THR A 162 -14.19 11.00 24.97
CA THR A 162 -13.57 11.61 26.16
C THR A 162 -13.07 13.03 25.90
N LEU A 163 -12.86 13.38 24.63
CA LEU A 163 -12.57 14.73 24.16
C LEU A 163 -13.54 15.15 23.06
N THR A 164 -13.70 16.48 22.90
CA THR A 164 -14.53 17.04 21.83
C THR A 164 -13.85 16.91 20.47
N VAL A 165 -14.63 16.93 19.39
CA VAL A 165 -14.13 16.83 18.01
C VAL A 165 -13.14 17.95 17.64
N GLY A 166 -13.29 19.14 18.22
CA GLY A 166 -12.36 20.25 18.02
C GLY A 166 -10.97 20.03 18.61
N SER A 167 -10.78 18.97 19.43
CA SER A 167 -9.49 18.62 20.03
C SER A 167 -8.59 17.81 19.09
N LEU A 168 -9.10 17.38 17.92
CA LEU A 168 -8.27 16.71 16.92
C LEU A 168 -7.11 17.60 16.48
N GLY A 169 -5.94 17.01 16.27
CA GLY A 169 -4.74 17.70 15.80
C GLY A 169 -4.83 18.20 14.35
N LEU A 170 -5.89 18.95 14.01
CA LEU A 170 -6.20 19.45 12.67
C LEU A 170 -6.44 20.95 12.71
N PHE A 171 -5.67 21.71 11.95
CA PHE A 171 -5.73 23.17 11.96
C PHE A 171 -5.67 23.73 10.55
N ALA A 172 -6.70 24.44 10.14
CA ALA A 172 -6.66 25.31 8.96
C ALA A 172 -6.03 26.64 9.37
N GLU A 173 -4.72 26.78 9.15
CA GLU A 173 -3.98 28.01 9.48
C GLU A 173 -4.45 29.18 8.60
N ASN A 174 -4.80 28.90 7.37
CA ASN A 174 -5.48 29.74 6.39
C ASN A 174 -6.11 28.84 5.31
N ASP A 175 -6.68 29.43 4.26
CA ASP A 175 -7.38 28.67 3.22
C ASP A 175 -6.50 27.61 2.53
N ARG A 176 -5.18 27.84 2.44
CA ARG A 176 -4.25 26.98 1.72
C ARG A 176 -3.28 26.21 2.62
N THR A 177 -3.28 26.44 3.90
CA THR A 177 -2.32 25.81 4.83
C THR A 177 -3.03 24.96 5.84
N LEU A 178 -2.84 23.64 5.74
CA LEU A 178 -3.32 22.64 6.67
C LEU A 178 -2.18 22.17 7.56
N ARG A 179 -2.31 22.34 8.88
CA ARG A 179 -1.40 21.75 9.86
C ARG A 179 -2.04 20.51 10.47
N ILE A 180 -1.28 19.40 10.48
CA ILE A 180 -1.65 18.11 11.06
C ILE A 180 -0.67 17.80 12.19
N GLU A 181 -1.18 17.54 13.39
CA GLU A 181 -0.38 17.12 14.55
C GLU A 181 -0.66 15.65 14.89
N LEU A 182 0.40 14.91 15.20
CA LEU A 182 0.37 13.46 15.51
C LEU A 182 0.82 13.22 16.95
N ASP A 183 0.28 12.19 17.59
CA ASP A 183 0.72 11.72 18.91
C ASP A 183 2.12 11.08 18.85
N LYS A 184 2.43 10.40 17.74
CA LYS A 184 3.71 9.72 17.49
C LYS A 184 4.29 10.15 16.15
N ALA A 185 5.61 10.14 16.05
CA ALA A 185 6.29 10.38 14.79
C ALA A 185 5.87 9.35 13.74
N SER A 186 5.43 9.83 12.56
CA SER A 186 4.99 9.01 11.44
C SER A 186 5.57 9.57 10.13
N PRO A 187 6.79 9.18 9.75
CA PRO A 187 7.44 9.67 8.53
C PRO A 187 6.72 9.23 7.25
N TYR A 188 5.81 8.29 7.36
CA TYR A 188 4.96 7.73 6.30
C TYR A 188 3.56 8.37 6.23
N LEU A 189 3.30 9.45 6.98
CA LEU A 189 2.00 10.14 6.96
C LEU A 189 1.53 10.48 5.54
N PRO A 190 2.38 10.99 4.61
CA PRO A 190 1.93 11.29 3.24
C PRO A 190 1.31 10.08 2.53
N SER A 191 1.86 8.87 2.70
CA SER A 191 1.29 7.63 2.13
C SER A 191 -0.08 7.30 2.72
N MET A 192 -0.27 7.55 4.02
CA MET A 192 -1.56 7.32 4.68
C MET A 192 -2.63 8.30 4.21
N LEU A 193 -2.26 9.52 3.81
CA LEU A 193 -3.18 10.56 3.36
C LEU A 193 -3.80 10.30 1.97
N ALA A 194 -3.35 9.26 1.26
CA ALA A 194 -3.99 8.79 0.02
C ALA A 194 -5.16 7.83 0.27
N HIS A 195 -5.52 7.55 1.54
CA HIS A 195 -6.61 6.63 1.87
C HIS A 195 -7.98 7.23 1.56
N VAL A 196 -8.89 6.39 1.04
CA VAL A 196 -10.24 6.80 0.58
C VAL A 196 -11.08 7.47 1.67
N SER A 197 -10.96 7.06 2.93
CA SER A 197 -11.72 7.65 4.04
C SER A 197 -11.35 9.11 4.33
N LEU A 198 -10.18 9.56 3.87
CA LEU A 198 -9.66 10.91 4.09
C LEU A 198 -9.97 11.87 2.92
N LEU A 199 -10.71 11.42 1.92
CA LEU A 199 -11.19 12.29 0.84
C LEU A 199 -12.08 13.41 1.41
N PRO A 200 -11.91 14.66 0.96
CA PRO A 200 -12.69 15.79 1.49
C PRO A 200 -14.13 15.74 0.99
N ARG A 201 -15.02 16.38 1.74
CA ARG A 201 -16.42 16.56 1.37
C ARG A 201 -16.78 18.03 1.38
N TYR A 202 -17.59 18.41 0.41
CA TYR A 202 -18.20 19.73 0.40
C TYR A 202 -19.35 19.78 1.42
N THR A 203 -19.24 20.63 2.44
CA THR A 203 -20.20 20.66 3.57
C THR A 203 -21.24 21.77 3.47
N LYS A 204 -21.06 22.74 2.57
CA LYS A 204 -21.93 23.93 2.46
C LYS A 204 -23.26 23.69 1.73
N SER A 205 -23.46 22.53 1.08
CA SER A 205 -24.70 22.17 0.36
C SER A 205 -25.09 20.73 0.63
N THR A 206 -26.40 20.50 0.82
CA THR A 206 -27.01 19.18 0.99
C THR A 206 -27.84 18.74 -0.22
N LYS A 207 -28.05 19.62 -1.20
CA LYS A 207 -28.96 19.38 -2.33
C LYS A 207 -28.30 18.64 -3.51
N MET A 208 -27.02 18.85 -3.71
CA MET A 208 -26.26 18.24 -4.79
C MET A 208 -24.93 17.75 -4.28
N LEU A 209 -24.44 16.64 -4.84
CA LEU A 209 -23.08 16.19 -4.60
C LEU A 209 -22.12 17.13 -5.33
N ILE A 210 -21.32 17.85 -4.56
CA ILE A 210 -20.24 18.70 -5.07
C ILE A 210 -18.93 17.92 -4.84
N SER A 211 -18.17 17.71 -5.89
CA SER A 211 -16.94 16.92 -5.90
C SER A 211 -15.73 17.78 -6.26
N ASN A 212 -14.51 17.32 -5.96
CA ASN A 212 -13.27 18.02 -6.28
C ASN A 212 -12.29 17.17 -7.12
N GLY A 213 -12.72 15.98 -7.53
CA GLY A 213 -11.96 15.08 -8.41
C GLY A 213 -12.10 15.44 -9.89
N ALA A 214 -11.54 14.56 -10.72
CA ALA A 214 -11.55 14.73 -12.18
C ALA A 214 -12.96 14.68 -12.79
N TYR A 215 -13.90 14.10 -12.08
CA TYR A 215 -15.29 13.96 -12.51
C TYR A 215 -16.26 14.49 -11.46
N GLN A 216 -17.47 14.83 -11.93
CA GLN A 216 -18.61 15.22 -11.13
C GLN A 216 -19.81 14.33 -11.45
N LEU A 217 -20.69 14.11 -10.47
CA LEU A 217 -21.89 13.30 -10.66
C LEU A 217 -22.88 14.05 -11.56
N GLN A 218 -23.27 13.41 -12.67
CA GLN A 218 -24.31 13.91 -13.57
C GLN A 218 -25.69 13.36 -13.17
N SER A 219 -25.76 12.04 -12.95
CA SER A 219 -26.99 11.36 -12.55
C SER A 219 -26.69 10.06 -11.83
N GLN A 220 -27.65 9.61 -11.02
CA GLN A 220 -27.58 8.32 -10.32
C GLN A 220 -28.95 7.62 -10.34
N SER A 221 -28.90 6.30 -10.40
CA SER A 221 -30.03 5.41 -10.19
C SER A 221 -29.54 4.20 -9.37
N GLU A 222 -30.41 3.29 -9.02
CA GLU A 222 -30.07 2.05 -8.32
C GLU A 222 -28.99 1.22 -9.06
N ASN A 223 -29.08 1.21 -10.40
CA ASN A 223 -28.24 0.36 -11.23
C ASN A 223 -27.12 1.11 -11.96
N GLN A 224 -27.04 2.44 -11.82
CA GLN A 224 -26.10 3.22 -12.63
C GLN A 224 -25.76 4.57 -12.01
N HIS A 225 -24.46 4.92 -12.10
CA HIS A 225 -23.97 6.25 -11.82
C HIS A 225 -23.28 6.79 -13.07
N ILE A 226 -23.67 7.96 -13.52
CA ILE A 226 -23.06 8.65 -14.66
C ILE A 226 -22.29 9.86 -14.15
N LEU A 227 -21.02 9.91 -14.49
CA LEU A 227 -20.13 11.01 -14.17
C LEU A 227 -19.76 11.76 -15.45
N THR A 228 -19.58 13.06 -15.35
CA THR A 228 -19.00 13.90 -16.42
C THR A 228 -17.72 14.54 -15.98
N ALA A 229 -16.83 14.85 -16.91
CA ALA A 229 -15.57 15.54 -16.61
C ALA A 229 -15.85 16.86 -15.84
N ASN A 230 -15.10 17.10 -14.78
CA ASN A 230 -15.23 18.30 -13.96
C ASN A 230 -14.50 19.48 -14.64
N PRO A 231 -15.22 20.52 -15.09
CA PRO A 231 -14.60 21.64 -15.80
C PRO A 231 -13.67 22.50 -14.94
N TYR A 232 -13.72 22.33 -13.63
CA TYR A 232 -12.90 23.05 -12.65
C TYR A 232 -11.75 22.22 -12.08
N TYR A 233 -11.58 20.95 -12.54
CA TYR A 233 -10.48 20.12 -12.08
C TYR A 233 -9.13 20.74 -12.47
N TRP A 234 -8.16 20.74 -11.57
CA TRP A 234 -6.88 21.47 -11.72
C TRP A 234 -5.97 20.98 -12.85
N THR A 235 -6.20 19.75 -13.38
CA THR A 235 -5.54 19.18 -14.59
C THR A 235 -6.58 18.68 -15.61
N LYS A 236 -7.70 19.37 -15.74
CA LYS A 236 -8.80 18.99 -16.63
C LYS A 236 -8.38 18.73 -18.08
N GLU A 237 -7.32 19.38 -18.53
CA GLU A 237 -6.79 19.20 -19.90
C GLU A 237 -6.20 17.81 -20.14
N LYS A 238 -5.93 17.04 -19.08
CA LYS A 238 -5.46 15.66 -19.16
C LYS A 238 -6.59 14.63 -19.13
N VAL A 239 -7.82 15.06 -18.85
CA VAL A 239 -8.98 14.17 -18.74
C VAL A 239 -9.55 13.91 -20.15
N ILE A 240 -9.33 12.70 -20.67
CA ILE A 240 -9.70 12.34 -22.05
C ILE A 240 -11.16 11.89 -22.13
N PHE A 241 -11.59 10.98 -21.25
CA PHE A 241 -12.98 10.55 -21.21
C PHE A 241 -13.86 11.64 -20.61
N GLN A 242 -14.84 12.12 -21.39
CA GLN A 242 -15.76 13.17 -20.95
C GLN A 242 -16.91 12.63 -20.10
N GLN A 243 -17.15 11.32 -20.16
CA GLN A 243 -18.16 10.64 -19.37
C GLN A 243 -17.62 9.31 -18.85
N VAL A 244 -17.94 8.98 -17.61
CA VAL A 244 -17.68 7.66 -16.99
C VAL A 244 -19.00 7.10 -16.49
N LYS A 245 -19.31 5.89 -16.92
CA LYS A 245 -20.53 5.19 -16.56
C LYS A 245 -20.20 3.99 -15.69
N TYR A 246 -20.61 4.02 -14.44
CA TYR A 246 -20.59 2.88 -13.54
C TYR A 246 -21.94 2.18 -13.62
N GLN A 247 -21.96 0.92 -14.01
CA GLN A 247 -23.19 0.15 -14.20
C GLN A 247 -23.14 -1.15 -13.41
N LYS A 248 -24.17 -1.39 -12.60
CA LYS A 248 -24.36 -2.66 -11.90
C LYS A 248 -24.64 -3.76 -12.90
N ILE A 249 -23.96 -4.90 -12.74
CA ILE A 249 -24.03 -6.03 -13.66
C ILE A 249 -24.29 -7.33 -12.90
N ALA A 250 -24.89 -8.30 -13.59
CA ALA A 250 -25.06 -9.65 -13.10
C ALA A 250 -23.74 -10.44 -13.18
N ALA A 251 -23.61 -11.50 -12.39
CA ALA A 251 -22.41 -12.35 -12.35
C ALA A 251 -22.10 -13.01 -13.72
N ASP A 252 -23.11 -13.26 -14.53
CA ASP A 252 -23.05 -13.87 -15.86
C ASP A 252 -23.04 -12.86 -17.02
N ALA A 253 -23.01 -11.54 -16.73
CA ALA A 253 -23.03 -10.48 -17.74
C ALA A 253 -21.92 -10.65 -18.80
N ASP A 254 -22.20 -10.24 -20.04
CA ASP A 254 -21.16 -10.16 -21.06
C ASP A 254 -20.25 -8.96 -20.79
N LEU A 255 -18.98 -9.24 -20.50
CA LEU A 255 -18.01 -8.19 -20.17
C LEU A 255 -17.52 -7.43 -21.39
N SER A 256 -17.78 -7.89 -22.61
CA SER A 256 -17.38 -7.18 -23.84
C SER A 256 -18.09 -5.83 -24.01
N ASP A 257 -19.21 -5.61 -23.32
CA ASP A 257 -19.92 -4.33 -23.28
C ASP A 257 -19.28 -3.29 -22.37
N PHE A 258 -18.26 -3.69 -21.59
CA PHE A 258 -17.59 -2.87 -20.61
C PHE A 258 -16.10 -2.66 -20.95
N ASP A 259 -15.55 -1.59 -20.44
CA ASP A 259 -14.13 -1.28 -20.58
C ASP A 259 -13.31 -1.83 -19.40
N ILE A 260 -13.88 -1.79 -18.19
CA ILE A 260 -13.22 -2.24 -16.96
C ILE A 260 -14.22 -2.96 -16.07
N VAL A 261 -13.83 -4.12 -15.57
CA VAL A 261 -14.56 -4.85 -14.50
C VAL A 261 -13.56 -5.41 -13.51
N VAL A 262 -13.70 -5.04 -12.25
CA VAL A 262 -12.87 -5.54 -11.15
C VAL A 262 -13.46 -6.85 -10.63
N ASN A 263 -12.61 -7.83 -10.29
CA ASN A 263 -13.00 -9.14 -9.78
C ASN A 263 -14.08 -9.85 -10.64
N PRO A 264 -13.86 -10.05 -11.94
CA PRO A 264 -14.86 -10.68 -12.81
C PRO A 264 -15.28 -12.04 -12.24
N GLN A 265 -16.60 -12.25 -12.18
CA GLN A 265 -17.21 -13.43 -11.55
C GLN A 265 -17.17 -14.68 -12.45
N LYS A 266 -16.73 -14.54 -13.68
CA LYS A 266 -16.54 -15.65 -14.63
C LYS A 266 -15.17 -15.58 -15.29
N SER A 267 -14.71 -16.72 -15.79
CA SER A 267 -13.49 -16.76 -16.58
C SER A 267 -13.67 -16.03 -17.92
N VAL A 268 -12.82 -15.05 -18.16
CA VAL A 268 -12.82 -14.24 -19.39
C VAL A 268 -11.38 -14.01 -19.86
N GLN A 269 -11.22 -13.64 -21.12
CA GLN A 269 -9.93 -13.18 -21.65
C GLN A 269 -9.65 -11.74 -21.21
N ASN A 270 -8.42 -11.26 -21.44
CA ASN A 270 -7.96 -9.90 -21.12
C ASN A 270 -8.02 -9.56 -19.61
N ILE A 271 -7.68 -10.53 -18.78
CA ILE A 271 -7.48 -10.30 -17.35
C ILE A 271 -6.05 -9.81 -17.11
N GLN A 272 -5.95 -8.76 -16.30
CA GLN A 272 -4.70 -8.32 -15.70
C GLN A 272 -4.78 -8.51 -14.19
N ASP A 273 -3.75 -9.13 -13.61
CA ASP A 273 -3.64 -9.32 -12.17
C ASP A 273 -2.93 -8.15 -11.52
N TYR A 274 -3.66 -7.39 -10.70
CA TYR A 274 -3.12 -6.29 -9.91
C TYR A 274 -2.66 -6.84 -8.56
N PRO A 275 -1.34 -6.82 -8.24
CA PRO A 275 -0.84 -7.32 -6.98
C PRO A 275 -1.42 -6.50 -5.82
N GLN A 276 -1.77 -7.19 -4.74
CA GLN A 276 -2.18 -6.53 -3.51
C GLN A 276 -0.97 -6.34 -2.59
N LEU A 277 -1.04 -5.35 -1.72
CA LEU A 277 -0.10 -5.20 -0.60
C LEU A 277 -0.43 -6.22 0.51
N CYS A 278 -0.60 -7.49 0.11
CA CYS A 278 -1.07 -8.57 0.97
C CYS A 278 -0.20 -9.82 0.78
N THR A 279 0.27 -10.40 1.87
CA THR A 279 1.02 -11.66 1.87
C THR A 279 0.32 -12.69 2.73
N TYR A 280 0.17 -13.91 2.20
CA TYR A 280 -0.23 -15.10 2.94
C TYR A 280 1.03 -15.84 3.40
N PHE A 281 1.11 -16.17 4.68
CA PHE A 281 2.26 -16.84 5.28
C PHE A 281 1.85 -17.68 6.48
N TYR A 282 2.77 -18.52 6.94
CA TYR A 282 2.68 -19.16 8.26
C TYR A 282 3.65 -18.48 9.22
N GLU A 283 3.18 -18.19 10.43
CA GLU A 283 4.04 -17.77 11.53
C GLU A 283 4.67 -18.99 12.19
N PHE A 284 5.97 -18.91 12.46
CA PHE A 284 6.64 -19.81 13.38
C PHE A 284 6.40 -19.34 14.81
N ASN A 285 6.14 -20.26 15.73
CA ASN A 285 6.14 -19.94 17.16
C ASN A 285 7.58 -19.79 17.65
N LEU A 286 8.05 -18.58 17.79
CA LEU A 286 9.44 -18.32 18.21
C LEU A 286 9.66 -18.52 19.73
N ALA A 287 8.60 -18.80 20.50
CA ALA A 287 8.72 -19.26 21.89
C ALA A 287 8.99 -20.77 21.99
N ASP A 288 8.78 -21.53 20.90
CA ASP A 288 9.13 -22.95 20.84
C ASP A 288 10.67 -23.11 20.78
N PRO A 289 11.30 -23.89 21.68
CA PRO A 289 12.77 -24.01 21.76
C PRO A 289 13.45 -24.48 20.47
N MET A 290 12.78 -25.25 19.63
CA MET A 290 13.32 -25.70 18.35
C MET A 290 13.12 -24.66 17.26
N LEU A 291 11.93 -24.04 17.20
CA LEU A 291 11.61 -23.02 16.23
C LEU A 291 12.24 -21.64 16.54
N GLN A 292 12.73 -21.45 17.75
CA GLN A 292 13.56 -20.28 18.10
C GLN A 292 14.86 -20.25 17.28
N LYS A 293 15.37 -21.42 16.86
CA LYS A 293 16.61 -21.55 16.08
C LYS A 293 16.35 -21.24 14.60
N SER A 294 16.97 -20.19 14.09
CA SER A 294 16.84 -19.81 12.66
C SER A 294 17.24 -20.91 11.68
N ALA A 295 18.24 -21.73 12.04
CA ALA A 295 18.65 -22.89 11.23
C ALA A 295 17.53 -23.92 11.04
N VAL A 296 16.70 -24.16 12.06
CA VAL A 296 15.54 -25.06 11.97
C VAL A 296 14.46 -24.45 11.10
N ARG A 297 14.17 -23.15 11.24
CA ARG A 297 13.22 -22.45 10.37
C ARG A 297 13.68 -22.42 8.91
N LYS A 298 15.00 -22.18 8.70
CA LYS A 298 15.62 -22.26 7.37
C LYS A 298 15.44 -23.64 6.75
N ALA A 299 15.68 -24.71 7.50
CA ALA A 299 15.49 -26.07 7.04
C ALA A 299 14.03 -26.33 6.62
N ILE A 300 13.06 -25.98 7.47
CA ILE A 300 11.63 -26.15 7.16
C ILE A 300 11.27 -25.37 5.88
N ALA A 301 11.70 -24.13 5.77
CA ALA A 301 11.43 -23.29 4.61
C ALA A 301 12.04 -23.85 3.31
N SER A 302 13.23 -24.46 3.39
CA SER A 302 13.92 -25.05 2.24
C SER A 302 13.23 -26.31 1.69
N MET A 303 12.34 -26.94 2.47
CA MET A 303 11.52 -28.09 2.04
C MET A 303 10.24 -27.66 1.33
N VAL A 304 9.94 -26.38 1.24
CA VAL A 304 8.65 -25.86 0.76
C VAL A 304 8.79 -25.22 -0.62
N SER A 305 8.15 -25.83 -1.61
CA SER A 305 7.94 -25.24 -2.93
C SER A 305 6.62 -24.44 -2.94
N THR A 306 6.71 -23.13 -2.81
CA THR A 306 5.53 -22.25 -2.82
C THR A 306 4.77 -22.35 -4.16
N LYS A 307 5.49 -22.55 -5.27
CA LYS A 307 4.89 -22.78 -6.59
C LYS A 307 3.93 -23.98 -6.58
N ASN A 308 4.35 -25.09 -5.95
CA ASN A 308 3.54 -26.30 -5.90
C ASN A 308 2.35 -26.18 -4.92
N LEU A 309 2.44 -25.28 -3.94
CA LEU A 309 1.33 -25.04 -3.01
C LEU A 309 0.13 -24.37 -3.68
N VAL A 310 0.35 -23.52 -4.70
CA VAL A 310 -0.69 -22.74 -5.38
C VAL A 310 -0.86 -23.07 -6.86
N ALA A 311 -0.31 -24.20 -7.35
CA ALA A 311 -0.12 -24.51 -8.78
C ALA A 311 -1.39 -24.39 -9.65
N ASP A 312 -2.56 -24.63 -9.11
CA ASP A 312 -3.85 -24.65 -9.82
C ASP A 312 -4.85 -23.63 -9.22
N ILE A 313 -4.35 -22.69 -8.45
CA ILE A 313 -5.18 -21.65 -7.85
C ILE A 313 -4.91 -20.32 -8.56
N THR A 314 -5.91 -19.82 -9.25
CA THR A 314 -5.81 -18.56 -10.01
C THR A 314 -5.67 -17.34 -9.09
N HIS A 315 -5.02 -16.29 -9.60
CA HIS A 315 -4.86 -14.99 -8.93
C HIS A 315 -4.09 -15.04 -7.60
N LEU A 316 -3.30 -16.13 -7.40
CA LEU A 316 -2.34 -16.24 -6.32
C LEU A 316 -0.92 -16.34 -6.91
N HIS A 317 -0.03 -15.49 -6.45
CA HIS A 317 1.35 -15.48 -6.93
C HIS A 317 2.27 -16.11 -5.89
N PRO A 318 2.88 -17.29 -6.19
CA PRO A 318 3.77 -17.94 -5.25
C PRO A 318 4.90 -16.99 -4.85
N SER A 319 5.19 -16.94 -3.56
CA SER A 319 6.22 -16.04 -3.02
C SER A 319 6.95 -16.70 -1.86
N ASN A 320 8.26 -16.63 -1.88
CA ASN A 320 9.14 -16.99 -0.77
C ASN A 320 9.67 -15.76 -0.02
N THR A 321 9.08 -14.58 -0.27
CA THR A 321 9.37 -13.34 0.42
C THR A 321 8.17 -12.87 1.22
N PHE A 322 8.43 -12.38 2.44
CA PHE A 322 7.38 -11.85 3.32
C PHE A 322 6.81 -10.51 2.82
N LEU A 323 7.70 -9.63 2.36
CA LEU A 323 7.30 -8.33 1.83
C LEU A 323 6.70 -8.49 0.43
N PRO A 324 5.64 -7.76 0.09
CA PRO A 324 5.12 -7.73 -1.27
C PRO A 324 6.21 -7.39 -2.29
N LYS A 325 6.17 -8.04 -3.45
CA LYS A 325 7.15 -7.85 -4.52
C LYS A 325 7.30 -6.39 -4.93
N SER A 326 6.21 -5.65 -4.95
CA SER A 326 6.19 -4.21 -5.23
C SER A 326 6.95 -3.33 -4.22
N MET A 327 7.18 -3.84 -3.00
CA MET A 327 7.93 -3.15 -1.93
C MET A 327 9.39 -3.56 -1.85
N LEU A 328 9.79 -4.63 -2.57
CA LEU A 328 11.16 -5.14 -2.53
C LEU A 328 12.14 -4.36 -3.41
N GLY A 329 11.62 -3.57 -4.36
CA GLY A 329 12.43 -3.00 -5.43
C GLY A 329 12.88 -4.07 -6.43
N GLU A 330 13.92 -3.80 -7.23
CA GLU A 330 14.41 -4.70 -8.28
C GLU A 330 15.07 -5.98 -7.77
N GLN A 331 15.44 -6.06 -6.49
CA GLN A 331 16.11 -7.24 -5.93
C GLN A 331 15.10 -8.16 -5.24
N GLU A 332 14.76 -9.27 -5.89
CA GLU A 332 14.11 -10.39 -5.23
C GLU A 332 15.11 -11.13 -4.35
N SER A 333 14.80 -11.24 -3.04
CA SER A 333 15.57 -12.16 -2.21
C SER A 333 15.13 -13.59 -2.51
N VAL A 334 16.05 -14.36 -3.02
CA VAL A 334 15.86 -15.79 -3.27
C VAL A 334 16.35 -16.55 -2.03
N TRP A 335 15.58 -17.57 -1.62
CA TRP A 335 16.03 -18.48 -0.59
C TRP A 335 17.19 -19.32 -1.12
N GLU A 336 18.31 -19.33 -0.41
CA GLU A 336 19.46 -20.13 -0.81
C GLU A 336 19.17 -21.61 -0.66
N PRO A 337 19.57 -22.45 -1.65
CA PRO A 337 19.48 -23.90 -1.51
C PRO A 337 20.26 -24.39 -0.30
N VAL A 338 19.64 -25.19 0.55
CA VAL A 338 20.27 -25.80 1.71
C VAL A 338 19.92 -27.27 1.81
N VAL A 339 20.81 -28.04 2.41
CA VAL A 339 20.51 -29.43 2.77
C VAL A 339 19.69 -29.39 4.07
N ALA A 340 18.36 -29.37 3.93
CA ALA A 340 17.43 -29.20 5.05
C ALA A 340 17.62 -30.26 6.14
N GLU A 341 17.77 -31.53 5.75
CA GLU A 341 17.97 -32.64 6.69
C GLU A 341 19.28 -32.51 7.46
N GLN A 342 20.33 -31.98 6.83
CA GLN A 342 21.58 -31.72 7.52
C GLN A 342 21.40 -30.66 8.61
N LEU A 343 20.68 -29.57 8.34
CA LEU A 343 20.40 -28.54 9.32
C LEU A 343 19.54 -29.05 10.47
N LEU A 344 18.55 -29.90 10.20
CA LEU A 344 17.72 -30.53 11.22
C LEU A 344 18.56 -31.46 12.10
N SER A 345 19.38 -32.32 11.51
CA SER A 345 20.25 -33.26 12.22
C SER A 345 21.28 -32.54 13.09
N GLN A 346 21.90 -31.45 12.60
CA GLN A 346 22.81 -30.62 13.39
C GLN A 346 22.12 -30.00 14.61
N ASN A 347 20.79 -29.86 14.56
CA ASN A 347 19.99 -29.38 15.70
C ASN A 347 19.40 -30.52 16.54
N LYS A 348 19.96 -31.75 16.44
CA LYS A 348 19.57 -32.94 17.20
C LYS A 348 18.17 -33.45 16.90
N ILE A 349 17.65 -33.16 15.72
CA ILE A 349 16.42 -33.74 15.19
C ILE A 349 16.80 -35.00 14.41
N SER A 350 16.14 -36.13 14.69
CA SER A 350 16.44 -37.42 14.09
C SER A 350 15.15 -38.23 13.88
N GLU A 351 15.20 -39.33 13.16
CA GLU A 351 14.05 -40.22 12.96
C GLU A 351 13.48 -40.74 14.28
N THR A 352 14.35 -40.98 15.27
CA THR A 352 13.94 -41.44 16.61
C THR A 352 13.44 -40.28 17.51
N HIS A 353 13.82 -39.03 17.18
CA HIS A 353 13.40 -37.83 17.88
C HIS A 353 12.99 -36.76 16.86
N PRO A 354 11.92 -36.99 16.10
CA PRO A 354 11.48 -36.07 15.06
C PRO A 354 10.88 -34.80 15.64
N LEU A 355 11.02 -33.68 14.90
CA LEU A 355 10.35 -32.43 15.22
C LEU A 355 8.87 -32.54 14.92
N LYS A 356 8.04 -32.31 15.94
CA LYS A 356 6.58 -32.27 15.79
C LYS A 356 6.16 -30.87 15.37
N LEU A 357 5.41 -30.79 14.26
CA LEU A 357 4.89 -29.55 13.71
C LEU A 357 3.37 -29.62 13.60
N ARG A 358 2.64 -28.85 14.43
CA ARG A 358 1.21 -28.64 14.28
C ARG A 358 0.98 -27.41 13.42
N ILE A 359 0.33 -27.63 12.26
CA ILE A 359 -0.08 -26.60 11.32
C ILE A 359 -1.52 -26.22 11.63
N ARG A 360 -1.73 -25.03 12.19
CA ARG A 360 -3.06 -24.52 12.52
C ARG A 360 -3.53 -23.51 11.47
N TYR A 361 -4.80 -23.63 11.07
CA TYR A 361 -5.41 -22.73 10.09
C TYR A 361 -6.92 -22.61 10.33
N ASN A 362 -7.51 -21.49 9.92
CA ASN A 362 -8.96 -21.34 9.95
C ASN A 362 -9.63 -22.06 8.78
N ASP A 363 -10.77 -22.67 9.05
CA ASP A 363 -11.50 -23.46 8.07
C ASP A 363 -11.96 -22.62 6.89
N SER A 364 -11.39 -22.90 5.73
CA SER A 364 -11.80 -22.51 4.40
C SER A 364 -11.19 -23.47 3.40
N SER A 365 -11.79 -23.65 2.25
CA SER A 365 -11.30 -24.53 1.21
C SER A 365 -9.86 -24.21 0.77
N LEU A 366 -9.55 -22.91 0.64
CA LEU A 366 -8.19 -22.45 0.31
C LEU A 366 -7.19 -22.83 1.40
N ASN A 367 -7.47 -22.50 2.65
CA ASN A 367 -6.54 -22.75 3.76
C ASN A 367 -6.31 -24.25 3.97
N GLN A 368 -7.36 -25.06 3.86
CA GLN A 368 -7.27 -26.52 3.94
C GLN A 368 -6.42 -27.09 2.81
N THR A 369 -6.60 -26.60 1.57
CA THR A 369 -5.80 -27.01 0.42
C THR A 369 -4.32 -26.69 0.64
N ILE A 370 -4.00 -25.46 1.03
CA ILE A 370 -2.62 -25.03 1.28
C ILE A 370 -2.00 -25.84 2.43
N ALA A 371 -2.70 -25.98 3.56
CA ALA A 371 -2.21 -26.75 4.71
C ALA A 371 -1.96 -28.23 4.35
N THR A 372 -2.85 -28.84 3.57
CA THR A 372 -2.69 -30.25 3.11
C THR A 372 -1.48 -30.41 2.20
N ARG A 373 -1.27 -29.50 1.26
CA ARG A 373 -0.11 -29.51 0.37
C ARG A 373 1.19 -29.23 1.13
N LEU A 374 1.18 -28.30 2.10
CA LEU A 374 2.33 -28.01 2.97
C LEU A 374 2.69 -29.23 3.81
N ASN A 375 1.72 -29.87 4.46
CA ASN A 375 1.92 -31.11 5.22
C ASN A 375 2.58 -32.19 4.34
N ARG A 376 2.04 -32.41 3.14
CA ARG A 376 2.59 -33.41 2.19
C ARG A 376 4.06 -33.14 1.84
N GLN A 377 4.44 -31.87 1.65
CA GLN A 377 5.83 -31.53 1.35
C GLN A 377 6.75 -31.77 2.55
N LEU A 378 6.35 -31.31 3.73
CA LEU A 378 7.14 -31.43 4.95
C LEU A 378 7.25 -32.89 5.44
N SER A 379 6.20 -33.70 5.25
CA SER A 379 6.18 -35.11 5.61
C SER A 379 7.00 -36.03 4.69
N GLN A 380 7.70 -35.48 3.68
CA GLN A 380 8.66 -36.22 2.88
C GLN A 380 9.94 -36.55 3.66
N SER A 381 10.21 -35.82 4.75
CA SER A 381 11.34 -36.10 5.64
C SER A 381 10.90 -36.84 6.89
N ASP A 382 11.57 -37.94 7.20
CA ASP A 382 11.37 -38.73 8.42
C ASP A 382 11.79 -37.97 9.70
N LEU A 383 12.47 -36.83 9.54
CA LEU A 383 12.85 -35.93 10.64
C LEU A 383 11.70 -35.04 11.12
N LEU A 384 10.58 -35.03 10.42
CA LEU A 384 9.41 -34.23 10.75
C LEU A 384 8.17 -35.11 11.00
N ARG A 385 7.34 -34.72 11.95
CA ARG A 385 5.99 -35.28 12.17
C ARG A 385 5.01 -34.13 12.13
N VAL A 386 4.23 -34.08 11.04
CA VAL A 386 3.40 -32.93 10.70
C VAL A 386 1.94 -33.29 10.87
N GLU A 387 1.21 -32.46 11.62
CA GLU A 387 -0.21 -32.61 11.89
C GLU A 387 -0.96 -31.35 11.47
N ASN A 388 -2.06 -31.51 10.74
CA ASN A 388 -2.95 -30.42 10.35
C ASN A 388 -4.10 -30.28 11.34
N GLN A 389 -4.41 -29.05 11.74
CA GLN A 389 -5.54 -28.73 12.59
C GLN A 389 -6.30 -27.52 12.05
N GLY A 390 -7.43 -27.79 11.37
CA GLY A 390 -8.40 -26.76 10.99
C GLY A 390 -9.27 -26.38 12.18
N MET A 391 -9.66 -25.11 12.28
CA MET A 391 -10.48 -24.60 13.38
C MET A 391 -11.24 -23.34 12.98
N GLY A 392 -12.20 -22.93 13.79
CA GLY A 392 -12.92 -21.67 13.60
C GLY A 392 -11.99 -20.45 13.72
N TRP A 393 -12.36 -19.34 13.09
CA TRP A 393 -11.54 -18.12 13.11
C TRP A 393 -11.20 -17.62 14.51
N GLN A 394 -12.21 -17.60 15.42
CA GLN A 394 -12.00 -17.14 16.80
C GLN A 394 -11.05 -18.06 17.58
N GLU A 395 -11.17 -19.37 17.36
CA GLU A 395 -10.29 -20.37 17.98
C GLU A 395 -8.85 -20.21 17.49
N LEU A 396 -8.66 -19.96 16.18
CA LEU A 396 -7.34 -19.68 15.60
C LEU A 396 -6.69 -18.45 16.24
N GLN A 397 -7.46 -17.36 16.45
CA GLN A 397 -6.94 -16.15 17.11
C GLN A 397 -6.59 -16.41 18.58
N MET A 398 -7.36 -17.22 19.28
CA MET A 398 -7.04 -17.63 20.66
C MET A 398 -5.79 -18.49 20.71
N ALA A 399 -5.63 -19.47 19.80
CA ALA A 399 -4.43 -20.29 19.69
C ALA A 399 -3.19 -19.44 19.43
N ARG A 400 -3.29 -18.47 18.52
CA ARG A 400 -2.23 -17.52 18.21
C ARG A 400 -1.82 -16.68 19.43
N THR A 401 -2.80 -16.13 20.14
CA THR A 401 -2.55 -15.31 21.33
C THR A 401 -1.90 -16.11 22.48
N LYS A 402 -2.29 -17.40 22.63
CA LYS A 402 -1.74 -18.29 23.66
C LYS A 402 -0.40 -18.93 23.26
N GLY A 403 0.06 -18.78 22.02
CA GLY A 403 1.26 -19.45 21.51
C GLY A 403 1.08 -20.97 21.37
N ASP A 404 -0.16 -21.48 21.26
CA ASP A 404 -0.46 -22.90 21.15
C ASP A 404 -0.44 -23.37 19.69
N PHE A 405 0.73 -23.34 19.07
CA PHE A 405 1.00 -23.78 17.70
C PHE A 405 2.51 -23.96 17.48
N GLN A 406 2.91 -24.65 16.42
CA GLN A 406 4.26 -24.58 15.86
C GLN A 406 4.26 -23.74 14.58
N LEU A 407 3.31 -24.00 13.68
CA LEU A 407 3.02 -23.20 12.50
C LEU A 407 1.56 -22.75 12.54
N ILE A 408 1.29 -21.47 12.37
CA ILE A 408 -0.07 -20.94 12.33
C ILE A 408 -0.29 -20.11 11.08
N ARG A 409 -1.39 -20.38 10.37
CA ARG A 409 -1.79 -19.60 9.21
C ARG A 409 -2.01 -18.14 9.61
N SER A 410 -1.40 -17.27 8.85
CA SER A 410 -1.53 -15.84 8.98
C SER A 410 -1.61 -15.16 7.60
N GLY A 411 -1.87 -13.90 7.60
CA GLY A 411 -1.81 -13.03 6.44
C GLY A 411 -1.77 -11.59 6.91
N TRP A 412 -1.16 -10.76 6.11
CA TRP A 412 -1.08 -9.33 6.40
C TRP A 412 -1.31 -8.52 5.14
N CYS A 413 -2.15 -7.50 5.26
CA CYS A 413 -2.39 -6.52 4.21
C CYS A 413 -2.03 -5.13 4.74
N ALA A 414 -1.30 -4.37 3.96
CA ALA A 414 -0.99 -2.98 4.30
C ALA A 414 -2.10 -2.04 3.80
N ASP A 415 -2.51 -1.12 4.66
CA ASP A 415 -3.49 -0.08 4.33
C ASP A 415 -2.86 1.09 3.55
N PHE A 416 -1.53 1.15 3.51
CA PHE A 416 -0.76 2.16 2.79
C PHE A 416 0.56 1.57 2.28
N ASN A 417 1.09 2.15 1.20
CA ASN A 417 2.29 1.65 0.54
C ASN A 417 3.57 2.14 1.24
N ASP A 418 3.91 1.52 2.37
CA ASP A 418 5.19 1.72 3.07
C ASP A 418 5.62 0.43 3.76
N LEU A 419 6.94 0.14 3.77
CA LEU A 419 7.53 -1.06 4.38
C LEU A 419 7.22 -1.20 5.88
N VAL A 420 7.05 -0.09 6.58
CA VAL A 420 6.72 -0.10 8.01
C VAL A 420 5.45 -0.91 8.30
N ALA A 421 4.48 -0.90 7.40
CA ALA A 421 3.23 -1.64 7.55
C ALA A 421 3.45 -3.15 7.72
N PHE A 422 4.54 -3.69 7.18
CA PHE A 422 4.95 -5.09 7.33
C PHE A 422 6.00 -5.28 8.44
N LEU A 423 7.01 -4.42 8.49
CA LEU A 423 8.12 -4.53 9.45
C LEU A 423 7.65 -4.37 10.90
N ASN A 424 6.56 -3.63 11.12
CA ASN A 424 5.94 -3.47 12.45
C ASN A 424 5.53 -4.80 13.10
N LEU A 425 5.29 -5.86 12.32
CA LEU A 425 4.93 -7.19 12.85
C LEU A 425 6.07 -7.83 13.66
N PHE A 426 7.30 -7.37 13.47
CA PHE A 426 8.50 -7.90 14.15
C PHE A 426 9.09 -6.93 15.18
N TYR A 427 8.55 -5.70 15.28
CA TYR A 427 8.96 -4.77 16.33
C TYR A 427 8.49 -5.27 17.70
N SER A 428 9.40 -5.39 18.67
CA SER A 428 9.11 -6.07 19.95
C SER A 428 8.00 -5.39 20.77
N LYS A 429 7.81 -4.07 20.58
CA LYS A 429 6.78 -3.28 21.27
C LYS A 429 5.47 -3.16 20.46
N SER A 430 5.39 -3.78 19.28
CA SER A 430 4.19 -3.75 18.45
C SER A 430 3.11 -4.68 19.03
N PRO A 431 1.85 -4.25 19.10
CA PRO A 431 0.73 -5.13 19.45
C PRO A 431 0.48 -6.22 18.41
N ASP A 432 1.02 -6.06 17.18
CA ASP A 432 0.88 -7.01 16.07
C ASP A 432 1.98 -8.07 16.04
N ASN A 433 3.01 -7.93 16.87
CA ASN A 433 4.04 -8.95 17.06
C ASN A 433 3.47 -10.13 17.89
N LYS A 434 2.92 -11.13 17.21
CA LYS A 434 2.26 -12.29 17.83
C LYS A 434 3.14 -13.54 17.87
N ASN A 435 4.24 -13.58 17.10
CA ASN A 435 5.14 -14.72 17.08
C ASN A 435 6.23 -14.67 18.16
N GLY A 436 6.25 -13.62 18.97
CA GLY A 436 7.18 -13.48 20.09
C GLY A 436 8.60 -13.05 19.71
N TYR A 437 8.80 -12.52 18.50
CA TYR A 437 10.13 -12.06 18.05
C TYR A 437 10.65 -10.91 18.92
N LYS A 438 11.93 -10.99 19.31
CA LYS A 438 12.65 -9.97 20.05
C LYS A 438 14.09 -9.89 19.55
N ASN A 439 14.47 -8.74 19.03
CA ASN A 439 15.83 -8.47 18.58
C ASN A 439 16.15 -6.99 18.80
N ALA A 440 17.12 -6.71 19.68
CA ALA A 440 17.48 -5.34 20.05
C ALA A 440 18.01 -4.51 18.86
N GLU A 441 18.71 -5.13 17.92
CA GLU A 441 19.20 -4.45 16.73
C GLU A 441 18.03 -4.13 15.77
N PHE A 442 17.08 -5.05 15.60
CA PHE A 442 15.87 -4.79 14.85
C PHE A 442 15.10 -3.62 15.44
N ASP A 443 14.85 -3.63 16.75
CA ASP A 443 14.12 -2.57 17.44
C ASP A 443 14.82 -1.22 17.29
N ARG A 444 16.14 -1.18 17.46
CA ARG A 444 16.95 0.03 17.28
C ARG A 444 16.84 0.61 15.86
N LEU A 445 16.96 -0.24 14.84
CA LEU A 445 16.84 0.15 13.44
C LEU A 445 15.41 0.64 13.11
N PHE A 446 14.40 -0.05 13.65
CA PHE A 446 13.00 0.32 13.48
C PHE A 446 12.71 1.70 14.09
N GLU A 447 13.11 1.93 15.34
CA GLU A 447 12.95 3.22 16.01
C GLU A 447 13.71 4.34 15.29
N ALA A 448 14.93 4.07 14.80
CA ALA A 448 15.69 5.03 14.01
C ALA A 448 14.97 5.38 12.68
N ALA A 449 14.36 4.39 12.02
CA ALA A 449 13.58 4.64 10.82
C ALA A 449 12.32 5.48 11.09
N MET A 450 11.68 5.32 12.26
CA MET A 450 10.48 6.06 12.64
C MET A 450 10.77 7.51 13.07
N THR A 451 11.96 7.79 13.57
CA THR A 451 12.29 9.12 14.11
C THR A 451 13.05 10.02 13.14
N THR A 452 13.76 9.45 12.15
CA THR A 452 14.51 10.25 11.17
C THR A 452 13.61 11.03 10.23
N THR A 453 13.98 12.28 9.93
CA THR A 453 13.36 13.10 8.89
C THR A 453 14.01 12.94 7.52
N SER A 454 15.15 12.23 7.45
CA SER A 454 15.84 11.90 6.21
C SER A 454 15.25 10.64 5.57
N GLU A 455 14.62 10.78 4.42
CA GLU A 455 14.11 9.64 3.65
C GLU A 455 15.21 8.63 3.29
N LYS A 456 16.39 9.12 2.91
CA LYS A 456 17.55 8.28 2.61
C LYS A 456 17.91 7.39 3.81
N VAL A 457 18.06 7.97 5.00
CA VAL A 457 18.40 7.24 6.24
C VAL A 457 17.29 6.25 6.59
N ARG A 458 16.02 6.61 6.39
CA ARG A 458 14.88 5.71 6.61
C ARG A 458 14.96 4.49 5.70
N LEU A 459 15.17 4.68 4.40
CA LEU A 459 15.29 3.60 3.42
C LEU A 459 16.49 2.69 3.69
N GLU A 460 17.63 3.25 4.12
CA GLU A 460 18.80 2.47 4.54
C GLU A 460 18.48 1.57 5.77
N ASN A 461 17.75 2.09 6.76
CA ASN A 461 17.31 1.31 7.91
C ASN A 461 16.30 0.22 7.49
N TYR A 462 15.36 0.54 6.60
CA TYR A 462 14.41 -0.45 6.05
C TYR A 462 15.13 -1.58 5.30
N ALA A 463 16.17 -1.27 4.53
CA ALA A 463 16.97 -2.29 3.85
C ALA A 463 17.64 -3.27 4.84
N LYS A 464 18.17 -2.76 5.95
CA LYS A 464 18.76 -3.59 7.02
C LYS A 464 17.70 -4.44 7.72
N LEU A 465 16.55 -3.85 8.08
CA LEU A 465 15.43 -4.56 8.70
C LEU A 465 14.90 -5.68 7.80
N LYS A 466 14.73 -5.40 6.51
CA LYS A 466 14.37 -6.40 5.50
C LYS A 466 15.39 -7.57 5.49
N GLY A 467 16.68 -7.26 5.51
CA GLY A 467 17.74 -8.25 5.56
C GLY A 467 17.63 -9.18 6.79
N ILE A 468 17.35 -8.62 7.96
CA ILE A 468 17.15 -9.40 9.19
C ILE A 468 15.96 -10.36 9.05
N VAL A 469 14.80 -9.86 8.59
CA VAL A 469 13.58 -10.70 8.41
C VAL A 469 13.86 -11.88 7.50
N GLN A 470 14.61 -11.66 6.42
CA GLN A 470 14.95 -12.69 5.45
C GLN A 470 15.96 -13.70 5.98
N GLN A 471 17.06 -13.23 6.60
CA GLN A 471 18.13 -14.09 7.10
C GLN A 471 17.69 -14.94 8.30
N GLU A 472 16.78 -14.43 9.12
CA GLU A 472 16.29 -15.13 10.29
C GLU A 472 15.07 -16.02 10.02
N TYR A 473 14.48 -15.99 8.81
CA TYR A 473 13.31 -16.81 8.46
C TYR A 473 12.18 -16.66 9.49
N LEU A 474 11.79 -15.41 9.78
CA LEU A 474 10.83 -15.11 10.85
C LEU A 474 9.42 -15.63 10.58
N VAL A 475 9.09 -15.83 9.32
CA VAL A 475 7.84 -16.43 8.83
C VAL A 475 8.13 -17.35 7.65
N LEU A 476 7.15 -18.17 7.26
CA LEU A 476 7.14 -18.97 6.05
C LEU A 476 6.16 -18.35 5.06
N PRO A 477 6.62 -17.48 4.13
CA PRO A 477 5.76 -16.90 3.10
C PRO A 477 5.29 -17.97 2.12
N ILE A 478 4.09 -17.85 1.59
CA ILE A 478 3.50 -18.81 0.65
C ILE A 478 3.13 -18.15 -0.66
N PHE A 479 2.32 -17.08 -0.62
CA PHE A 479 1.90 -16.36 -1.83
C PHE A 479 1.49 -14.92 -1.52
N GLN A 480 1.41 -14.13 -2.59
CA GLN A 480 0.82 -12.80 -2.59
C GLN A 480 -0.51 -12.85 -3.32
N TYR A 481 -1.48 -12.10 -2.80
CA TYR A 481 -2.78 -11.95 -3.43
C TYR A 481 -2.72 -10.99 -4.61
N SER A 482 -3.57 -11.22 -5.60
CA SER A 482 -3.86 -10.24 -6.64
C SER A 482 -5.35 -10.02 -6.82
N THR A 483 -5.70 -8.91 -7.43
CA THR A 483 -7.04 -8.57 -7.86
C THR A 483 -7.10 -8.72 -9.37
N PRO A 484 -7.86 -9.68 -9.92
CA PRO A 484 -8.07 -9.77 -11.35
C PRO A 484 -8.93 -8.60 -11.83
N VAL A 485 -8.52 -7.99 -12.93
CA VAL A 485 -9.26 -6.90 -13.58
C VAL A 485 -9.40 -7.22 -15.05
N TYR A 486 -10.65 -7.30 -15.52
CA TYR A 486 -10.92 -7.28 -16.94
C TYR A 486 -10.66 -5.88 -17.48
N LEU A 487 -9.85 -5.79 -18.53
CA LEU A 487 -9.55 -4.55 -19.21
C LEU A 487 -9.76 -4.74 -20.71
N ALA A 488 -10.67 -3.96 -21.30
CA ALA A 488 -10.93 -4.05 -22.74
C ALA A 488 -9.63 -3.73 -23.52
N PRO A 489 -9.30 -4.46 -24.60
CA PRO A 489 -8.05 -4.30 -25.35
C PRO A 489 -7.85 -2.92 -25.96
N SER A 490 -8.92 -2.14 -26.08
CA SER A 490 -8.89 -0.76 -26.59
C SER A 490 -8.48 0.26 -25.52
N ILE A 491 -8.51 -0.10 -24.25
CA ILE A 491 -8.18 0.82 -23.14
C ILE A 491 -6.68 0.85 -22.89
N MET A 492 -6.15 2.06 -22.83
CA MET A 492 -4.75 2.36 -22.60
C MET A 492 -4.62 3.25 -21.34
N GLY A 493 -3.41 3.35 -20.78
CA GLY A 493 -3.12 4.16 -19.60
C GLY A 493 -3.23 3.40 -18.27
N ALA A 494 -4.00 2.31 -18.22
CA ALA A 494 -4.01 1.43 -17.06
C ALA A 494 -2.65 0.70 -16.95
N GLN A 495 -2.06 0.75 -15.77
CA GLN A 495 -0.82 0.04 -15.46
C GLN A 495 -1.02 -0.84 -14.24
N VAL A 496 -0.43 -2.03 -14.27
CA VAL A 496 -0.46 -2.93 -13.11
C VAL A 496 0.35 -2.30 -11.99
N ASN A 497 -0.32 -2.06 -10.86
CA ASN A 497 0.29 -1.45 -9.67
C ASN A 497 -0.27 -2.10 -8.39
N SER A 498 0.47 -2.00 -7.29
CA SER A 498 0.12 -2.66 -6.03
C SER A 498 -0.92 -1.92 -5.18
N VAL A 499 -1.20 -0.68 -5.49
CA VAL A 499 -2.26 0.11 -4.84
C VAL A 499 -3.59 0.01 -5.58
N ARG A 500 -3.62 -0.75 -6.68
CA ARG A 500 -4.81 -1.09 -7.48
C ARG A 500 -5.57 0.13 -8.01
N THR A 501 -4.87 1.24 -8.21
CA THR A 501 -5.48 2.45 -8.75
C THR A 501 -5.61 2.36 -10.27
N ILE A 502 -6.84 2.55 -10.75
CA ILE A 502 -7.17 2.67 -12.17
C ILE A 502 -8.08 3.88 -12.30
N TYR A 503 -7.50 5.08 -12.21
CA TYR A 503 -8.26 6.33 -12.34
C TYR A 503 -8.77 6.53 -13.76
N SER A 504 -10.05 6.84 -13.91
CA SER A 504 -10.65 7.10 -15.22
C SER A 504 -9.98 8.29 -15.94
N LYS A 505 -9.45 9.26 -15.19
CA LYS A 505 -8.74 10.43 -15.72
C LYS A 505 -7.41 10.10 -16.42
N ASP A 506 -6.79 8.96 -16.08
CA ASP A 506 -5.48 8.53 -16.60
C ASP A 506 -5.62 7.60 -17.81
N LEU A 507 -6.84 7.33 -18.26
CA LEU A 507 -7.14 6.38 -19.31
C LEU A 507 -7.49 7.07 -20.64
N TRP A 508 -7.19 6.37 -21.73
CA TRP A 508 -7.60 6.75 -23.08
C TRP A 508 -7.87 5.51 -23.93
N ARG A 509 -8.47 5.72 -25.09
CA ARG A 509 -8.78 4.63 -26.01
C ARG A 509 -7.78 4.61 -27.17
N LYS A 510 -7.27 3.43 -27.50
CA LYS A 510 -6.41 3.24 -28.66
C LYS A 510 -7.18 3.61 -29.93
N VAL A 511 -6.64 4.47 -30.77
CA VAL A 511 -7.18 4.76 -32.10
C VAL A 511 -7.00 3.51 -32.95
N LYS A 512 -8.06 3.04 -33.62
CA LYS A 512 -7.93 2.01 -34.66
C LYS A 512 -7.29 2.70 -35.86
N ASN A 513 -6.07 2.27 -36.24
CA ASN A 513 -5.50 2.61 -37.53
C ASN A 513 -6.30 1.93 -38.64
#